data_ca84226cbf20a3379279725d9c12844d
#
_entry.id   ca84226cbf20a3379279725d9c12844d
#
_cell.length_a   1.000
_cell.length_b   1.000
_cell.length_c   1.000
_cell.angle_alpha   90.00
_cell.angle_beta   90.00
_cell.angle_gamma   90.00
#
_symmetry.space_group_name_H-M   'P 1'
#
loop_
_entity.id
_entity.type
_entity.pdbx_description
1 polymer ?
#
loop_
_entity_poly.entity_id
_entity_poly.type
_entity_poly.pdbx_seq_one_letter_code
_entity_poly.pdbx_strand_id
1 'polypeptide(L)'
;MSNVETTRSRQTGEQTTNTTTTGESEEEMEESWTDYEFRGDPKIAVEDLDVHYGDDHALKGVSMDIPEESVTALIGPSGCGKSTYLRCLNRMNDRIDAASVDGSVEIDGEEIYQDGVNLVELRKRVGMVFQSPNPFPKSIRDNITYGPRKHGDIDTGLLARLLGNANPDEEDELVERSLKQAALWEEVSDRLDDNALGLSGGQQQRLCIARCLAVDPEVILMDEPASALDPIATAKIEELIEELAENYTV
;
A
#
# COMPACT_ATOMS: atom_id res chain seq x y z
N MET A 1 2.89 -12.61 24.30
CA MET A 1 2.90 -13.12 22.91
C MET A 1 1.72 -12.48 22.23
N SER A 2 1.96 -11.51 21.35
CA SER A 2 0.89 -10.84 20.63
C SER A 2 0.79 -11.51 19.27
N ASN A 3 -0.31 -12.22 19.03
CA ASN A 3 -0.61 -12.75 17.71
C ASN A 3 -1.04 -11.61 16.81
N VAL A 4 -0.44 -11.51 15.64
CA VAL A 4 -0.95 -10.69 14.54
C VAL A 4 -2.00 -11.53 13.84
N GLU A 5 -3.27 -11.06 13.84
CA GLU A 5 -4.36 -11.76 13.16
C GLU A 5 -4.57 -11.14 11.77
N THR A 6 -4.66 -12.00 10.77
CA THR A 6 -4.91 -11.61 9.38
C THR A 6 -6.38 -11.89 9.04
N THR A 7 -7.14 -10.84 8.69
CA THR A 7 -8.55 -10.98 8.30
C THR A 7 -8.74 -10.59 6.83
N ARG A 8 -9.33 -11.47 6.05
CA ARG A 8 -9.68 -11.26 4.64
C ARG A 8 -11.19 -11.09 4.49
N SER A 9 -11.63 -9.99 3.84
CA SER A 9 -13.02 -9.80 3.44
C SER A 9 -13.24 -10.37 2.03
N ARG A 10 -14.22 -11.22 1.87
CA ARG A 10 -14.71 -11.69 0.58
C ARG A 10 -16.14 -11.24 0.39
N GLN A 11 -16.43 -10.53 -0.68
CA GLN A 11 -17.79 -10.30 -1.14
C GLN A 11 -18.38 -11.59 -1.72
N THR A 12 -19.57 -11.96 -1.27
CA THR A 12 -20.57 -12.63 -2.07
C THR A 12 -21.93 -12.08 -1.66
N GLY A 13 -22.65 -11.58 -2.65
CA GLY A 13 -23.97 -10.99 -2.46
C GLY A 13 -25.05 -12.01 -2.09
N GLU A 14 -26.08 -11.44 -1.45
CA GLU A 14 -27.47 -11.86 -1.30
C GLU A 14 -27.80 -13.09 -0.44
N GLN A 15 -28.49 -12.88 0.60
CA GLN A 15 -29.90 -12.97 0.92
C GLN A 15 -30.18 -13.19 2.41
N THR A 16 -31.04 -12.34 2.92
CA THR A 16 -31.68 -12.38 4.22
C THR A 16 -32.36 -13.70 4.50
N THR A 17 -32.07 -14.34 5.64
CA THR A 17 -33.07 -15.07 6.43
C THR A 17 -32.65 -15.07 7.89
N ASN A 18 -33.54 -14.59 8.75
CA ASN A 18 -33.54 -14.77 10.20
C ASN A 18 -33.39 -16.24 10.57
N THR A 19 -32.47 -16.57 11.48
CA THR A 19 -32.67 -17.73 12.37
C THR A 19 -31.79 -17.61 13.63
N THR A 20 -32.44 -17.46 14.73
CA THR A 20 -32.25 -18.02 16.08
C THR A 20 -30.83 -18.41 16.53
N THR A 21 -30.34 -17.66 17.50
CA THR A 21 -29.21 -17.90 18.38
C THR A 21 -29.24 -19.31 18.98
N THR A 22 -28.28 -20.16 18.65
CA THR A 22 -27.82 -21.27 19.48
C THR A 22 -26.32 -21.08 19.68
N GLY A 23 -25.89 -21.06 20.94
CA GLY A 23 -24.51 -20.81 21.32
C GLY A 23 -23.56 -21.86 20.78
N GLU A 24 -22.78 -21.47 19.81
CA GLU A 24 -21.56 -22.19 19.43
C GLU A 24 -20.46 -21.76 20.43
N SER A 25 -19.74 -22.74 20.93
CA SER A 25 -18.69 -22.52 21.94
C SER A 25 -17.50 -21.79 21.31
N GLU A 26 -16.79 -20.99 22.11
CA GLU A 26 -15.58 -20.25 21.67
C GLU A 26 -14.52 -21.19 21.06
N GLU A 27 -14.51 -22.47 21.42
CA GLU A 27 -13.62 -23.50 20.86
C GLU A 27 -13.95 -23.88 19.39
N GLU A 28 -15.22 -23.82 18.97
CA GLU A 28 -15.59 -24.08 17.55
C GLU A 28 -15.28 -22.90 16.61
N MET A 29 -15.11 -21.69 17.15
CA MET A 29 -14.66 -20.53 16.38
C MET A 29 -13.15 -20.54 16.12
N GLU A 30 -12.32 -21.05 17.03
CA GLU A 30 -10.86 -21.13 16.83
C GLU A 30 -10.45 -22.10 15.72
N GLU A 31 -11.16 -23.22 15.53
CA GLU A 31 -10.83 -24.19 14.47
C GLU A 31 -11.15 -23.71 13.03
N SER A 32 -12.04 -22.73 12.86
CA SER A 32 -12.45 -22.29 11.51
C SER A 32 -11.49 -21.30 10.85
N TRP A 33 -10.54 -20.70 11.57
CA TRP A 33 -9.63 -19.68 11.09
C TRP A 33 -8.26 -20.18 10.63
N THR A 34 -7.95 -21.47 10.92
CA THR A 34 -6.62 -22.05 10.64
C THR A 34 -6.49 -22.76 9.29
N ASP A 35 -7.58 -22.98 8.55
CA ASP A 35 -7.59 -23.82 7.33
C ASP A 35 -7.71 -23.03 6.02
N TYR A 36 -7.27 -21.76 5.96
CA TYR A 36 -7.12 -21.11 4.66
C TYR A 36 -5.82 -21.56 4.00
N GLU A 37 -5.85 -22.72 3.33
CA GLU A 37 -4.79 -23.10 2.41
C GLU A 37 -4.81 -22.18 1.19
N PHE A 38 -3.88 -21.24 1.14
CA PHE A 38 -3.60 -20.48 -0.06
C PHE A 38 -3.20 -21.45 -1.19
N ARG A 39 -3.92 -21.42 -2.30
CA ARG A 39 -3.65 -22.28 -3.46
C ARG A 39 -2.95 -21.48 -4.54
N GLY A 40 -1.65 -21.47 -4.53
CA GLY A 40 -0.81 -20.79 -5.52
C GLY A 40 0.51 -20.33 -4.90
N ASP A 41 1.38 -19.76 -5.72
CA ASP A 41 2.57 -19.09 -5.21
C ASP A 41 2.16 -17.72 -4.64
N PRO A 42 2.61 -17.34 -3.43
CA PRO A 42 2.27 -16.04 -2.84
C PRO A 42 2.95 -14.90 -3.61
N LYS A 43 2.29 -13.72 -3.65
CA LYS A 43 2.93 -12.50 -4.15
C LYS A 43 4.09 -12.09 -3.25
N ILE A 44 3.89 -12.21 -1.93
CA ILE A 44 4.94 -11.98 -0.93
C ILE A 44 4.97 -13.16 0.02
N ALA A 45 6.13 -13.80 0.16
CA ALA A 45 6.40 -14.81 1.17
C ALA A 45 7.34 -14.22 2.23
N VAL A 46 6.98 -14.37 3.50
CA VAL A 46 7.80 -13.93 4.63
C VAL A 46 8.03 -15.12 5.55
N GLU A 47 9.30 -15.42 5.84
CA GLU A 47 9.70 -16.52 6.71
C GLU A 47 10.59 -16.03 7.84
N ASP A 48 10.21 -16.39 9.07
CA ASP A 48 10.96 -16.16 10.33
C ASP A 48 11.53 -14.73 10.45
N LEU A 49 10.72 -13.74 10.09
CA LEU A 49 11.14 -12.32 10.09
C LEU A 49 11.33 -11.80 11.51
N ASP A 50 12.56 -11.49 11.86
CA ASP A 50 12.98 -10.84 13.10
C ASP A 50 13.43 -9.41 12.82
N VAL A 51 13.01 -8.44 13.65
CA VAL A 51 13.44 -7.05 13.52
C VAL A 51 13.81 -6.48 14.88
N HIS A 52 15.01 -5.92 14.96
CA HIS A 52 15.48 -5.21 16.14
C HIS A 52 15.76 -3.74 15.84
N TYR A 53 15.47 -2.87 16.80
CA TYR A 53 15.88 -1.48 16.85
C TYR A 53 16.81 -1.29 18.05
N GLY A 54 18.12 -1.44 17.86
CA GLY A 54 19.07 -1.53 18.95
C GLY A 54 18.75 -2.76 19.85
N ASP A 55 18.43 -2.51 21.13
CA ASP A 55 18.08 -3.56 22.08
C ASP A 55 16.59 -3.96 22.06
N ASP A 56 15.76 -3.26 21.32
CA ASP A 56 14.31 -3.53 21.23
C ASP A 56 14.00 -4.55 20.13
N HIS A 57 13.45 -5.70 20.50
CA HIS A 57 13.04 -6.77 19.58
C HIS A 57 11.58 -6.51 19.10
N ALA A 58 11.41 -5.80 18.01
CA ALA A 58 10.14 -5.31 17.50
C ALA A 58 9.30 -6.37 16.79
N LEU A 59 9.91 -7.26 15.99
CA LEU A 59 9.25 -8.43 15.38
C LEU A 59 10.00 -9.69 15.79
N LYS A 60 9.27 -10.79 16.01
CA LYS A 60 9.78 -12.04 16.61
C LYS A 60 9.33 -13.25 15.79
N GLY A 61 10.12 -13.65 14.78
CA GLY A 61 9.88 -14.82 13.95
C GLY A 61 8.51 -14.77 13.26
N VAL A 62 8.19 -13.68 12.56
CA VAL A 62 6.91 -13.53 11.86
C VAL A 62 7.00 -14.19 10.49
N SER A 63 6.10 -15.16 10.24
CA SER A 63 5.96 -15.81 8.93
C SER A 63 4.56 -15.59 8.40
N MET A 64 4.42 -15.20 7.12
CA MET A 64 3.14 -14.90 6.49
C MET A 64 3.25 -14.90 4.97
N ASP A 65 2.28 -15.52 4.31
CA ASP A 65 2.09 -15.46 2.87
C ASP A 65 1.01 -14.43 2.51
N ILE A 66 1.29 -13.57 1.54
CA ILE A 66 0.36 -12.57 1.02
C ILE A 66 0.00 -12.93 -0.41
N PRO A 67 -1.28 -13.21 -0.69
CA PRO A 67 -1.75 -13.54 -2.03
C PRO A 67 -1.68 -12.36 -3.00
N GLU A 68 -1.51 -12.64 -4.29
CA GLU A 68 -1.63 -11.65 -5.35
C GLU A 68 -3.07 -11.12 -5.48
N GLU A 69 -3.23 -9.88 -5.93
CA GLU A 69 -4.53 -9.22 -6.20
C GLU A 69 -5.54 -9.42 -5.05
N SER A 70 -5.12 -9.06 -3.84
CA SER A 70 -5.93 -9.25 -2.64
C SER A 70 -5.66 -8.17 -1.60
N VAL A 71 -6.62 -7.96 -0.68
CA VAL A 71 -6.41 -7.17 0.52
C VAL A 71 -6.00 -8.08 1.67
N THR A 72 -4.82 -7.81 2.25
CA THR A 72 -4.36 -8.44 3.48
C THR A 72 -4.31 -7.42 4.61
N ALA A 73 -5.19 -7.54 5.61
CA ALA A 73 -5.27 -6.60 6.71
C ALA A 73 -4.51 -7.11 7.95
N LEU A 74 -3.59 -6.28 8.45
CA LEU A 74 -2.86 -6.53 9.70
C LEU A 74 -3.62 -5.89 10.87
N ILE A 75 -4.14 -6.70 11.77
CA ILE A 75 -4.90 -6.25 12.95
C ILE A 75 -4.11 -6.50 14.22
N GLY A 76 -4.09 -5.52 15.11
CA GLY A 76 -3.42 -5.63 16.40
C GLY A 76 -3.31 -4.29 17.12
N PRO A 77 -2.96 -4.29 18.42
CA PRO A 77 -2.86 -3.07 19.22
C PRO A 77 -1.76 -2.12 18.71
N SER A 78 -1.82 -0.87 19.12
CA SER A 78 -0.73 0.09 18.81
C SER A 78 0.59 -0.42 19.39
N GLY A 79 1.67 -0.32 18.59
CA GLY A 79 3.01 -0.74 18.97
C GLY A 79 3.28 -2.26 18.83
N CYS A 80 2.36 -3.08 18.31
CA CYS A 80 2.61 -4.52 18.13
C CYS A 80 3.50 -4.87 16.92
N GLY A 81 3.98 -3.88 16.15
CA GLY A 81 4.91 -4.11 15.05
C GLY A 81 4.33 -4.01 13.64
N LYS A 82 3.02 -3.70 13.44
CA LYS A 82 2.38 -3.60 12.10
C LYS A 82 3.16 -2.72 11.12
N SER A 83 3.45 -1.47 11.50
CA SER A 83 4.21 -0.54 10.67
C SER A 83 5.66 -0.99 10.46
N THR A 84 6.26 -1.70 11.43
CA THR A 84 7.60 -2.28 11.29
C THR A 84 7.58 -3.37 10.24
N TYR A 85 6.58 -4.26 10.28
CA TYR A 85 6.39 -5.31 9.28
C TYR A 85 6.20 -4.74 7.87
N LEU A 86 5.27 -3.79 7.69
CA LEU A 86 5.06 -3.13 6.39
C LEU A 86 6.36 -2.53 5.82
N ARG A 87 7.15 -1.86 6.67
CA ARG A 87 8.42 -1.27 6.26
C ARG A 87 9.51 -2.29 5.90
N CYS A 88 9.40 -3.54 6.34
CA CYS A 88 10.28 -4.60 5.88
C CYS A 88 10.00 -4.97 4.43
N LEU A 89 8.73 -4.99 3.99
CA LEU A 89 8.35 -5.42 2.65
C LEU A 89 8.88 -4.53 1.52
N ASN A 90 9.32 -3.30 1.82
CA ASN A 90 9.98 -2.39 0.86
C ASN A 90 11.32 -1.85 1.35
N ARG A 91 11.90 -2.51 2.37
CA ARG A 91 13.19 -2.17 2.96
C ARG A 91 13.30 -0.72 3.45
N MET A 92 12.19 -0.12 3.94
CA MET A 92 12.22 1.23 4.53
C MET A 92 12.94 1.24 5.87
N ASN A 93 13.02 0.12 6.59
CA ASN A 93 13.76 -0.01 7.85
C ASN A 93 15.28 0.16 7.67
N ASP A 94 15.83 -0.10 6.47
CA ASP A 94 17.25 0.14 6.14
C ASP A 94 17.69 1.61 6.32
N ARG A 95 16.75 2.55 6.45
CA ARG A 95 17.02 3.96 6.69
C ARG A 95 17.20 4.30 8.17
N ILE A 96 17.05 3.35 9.04
CA ILE A 96 17.16 3.49 10.51
C ILE A 96 18.45 2.80 10.93
N ASP A 97 19.46 3.57 11.32
CA ASP A 97 20.82 3.05 11.64
C ASP A 97 20.80 1.94 12.71
N ALA A 98 19.84 1.98 13.63
CA ALA A 98 19.70 0.99 14.70
C ALA A 98 18.87 -0.25 14.29
N ALA A 99 18.35 -0.30 13.06
CA ALA A 99 17.53 -1.42 12.61
C ALA A 99 18.40 -2.57 12.11
N SER A 100 18.11 -3.79 12.55
CA SER A 100 18.54 -5.04 11.91
C SER A 100 17.34 -5.88 11.56
N VAL A 101 17.40 -6.52 10.42
CA VAL A 101 16.35 -7.40 9.88
C VAL A 101 16.99 -8.74 9.57
N ASP A 102 16.45 -9.81 10.14
CA ASP A 102 16.85 -11.19 9.92
C ASP A 102 15.61 -11.99 9.47
N GLY A 103 15.79 -13.10 8.78
CA GLY A 103 14.72 -13.87 8.13
C GLY A 103 14.71 -13.70 6.62
N SER A 104 13.64 -14.11 5.96
CA SER A 104 13.50 -14.03 4.50
C SER A 104 12.24 -13.26 4.12
N VAL A 105 12.33 -12.41 3.09
CA VAL A 105 11.20 -11.75 2.45
C VAL A 105 11.36 -11.87 0.95
N GLU A 106 10.47 -12.64 0.33
CA GLU A 106 10.45 -12.83 -1.11
C GLU A 106 9.25 -12.13 -1.76
N ILE A 107 9.45 -11.51 -2.91
CA ILE A 107 8.40 -10.94 -3.75
C ILE A 107 8.52 -11.59 -5.12
N ASP A 108 7.45 -12.28 -5.56
CA ASP A 108 7.48 -13.13 -6.76
C ASP A 108 8.62 -14.15 -6.75
N GLY A 109 8.97 -14.70 -5.58
CA GLY A 109 10.07 -15.65 -5.39
C GLY A 109 11.46 -15.01 -5.43
N GLU A 110 11.58 -13.69 -5.43
CA GLU A 110 12.85 -12.97 -5.38
C GLU A 110 13.12 -12.45 -3.96
N GLU A 111 14.19 -12.94 -3.29
CA GLU A 111 14.61 -12.47 -1.96
C GLU A 111 15.05 -11.00 -2.02
N ILE A 112 14.35 -10.13 -1.26
CA ILE A 112 14.59 -8.68 -1.32
C ILE A 112 15.73 -8.20 -0.41
N TYR A 113 16.21 -9.02 0.54
CA TYR A 113 17.33 -8.68 1.44
C TYR A 113 18.68 -9.21 0.96
N GLN A 114 18.73 -9.89 -0.19
CA GLN A 114 20.00 -10.32 -0.78
C GLN A 114 20.86 -9.12 -1.23
N ASP A 115 22.17 -9.37 -1.33
CA ASP A 115 23.12 -8.37 -1.84
C ASP A 115 22.83 -7.99 -3.30
N GLY A 116 22.91 -6.68 -3.58
CA GLY A 116 22.77 -6.17 -4.96
C GLY A 116 21.35 -5.82 -5.39
N VAL A 117 20.36 -5.98 -4.54
CA VAL A 117 18.97 -5.55 -4.84
C VAL A 117 18.93 -4.05 -5.09
N ASN A 118 18.33 -3.65 -6.22
CA ASN A 118 18.09 -2.26 -6.54
C ASN A 118 16.90 -1.71 -5.73
N LEU A 119 17.20 -0.98 -4.65
CA LEU A 119 16.16 -0.41 -3.76
C LEU A 119 15.25 0.61 -4.45
N VAL A 120 15.68 1.25 -5.52
CA VAL A 120 14.85 2.19 -6.28
C VAL A 120 13.78 1.41 -7.04
N GLU A 121 14.17 0.34 -7.70
CA GLU A 121 13.26 -0.55 -8.42
C GLU A 121 12.31 -1.28 -7.46
N LEU A 122 12.84 -1.83 -6.36
CA LEU A 122 12.00 -2.45 -5.33
C LEU A 122 10.91 -1.49 -4.84
N ARG A 123 11.24 -0.23 -4.54
CA ARG A 123 10.29 0.76 -4.03
C ARG A 123 9.38 1.36 -5.11
N LYS A 124 9.66 1.13 -6.40
CA LYS A 124 8.75 1.36 -7.50
C LYS A 124 7.68 0.25 -7.55
N ARG A 125 8.11 -1.02 -7.45
CA ARG A 125 7.22 -2.19 -7.41
C ARG A 125 6.36 -2.24 -6.14
N VAL A 126 6.92 -1.85 -4.99
CA VAL A 126 6.27 -1.90 -3.67
C VAL A 126 6.10 -0.50 -3.13
N GLY A 127 4.99 0.13 -3.48
CA GLY A 127 4.64 1.47 -3.04
C GLY A 127 4.20 1.51 -1.58
N MET A 128 4.29 2.70 -0.95
CA MET A 128 3.86 2.87 0.44
C MET A 128 3.07 4.16 0.63
N VAL A 129 1.90 4.02 1.25
CA VAL A 129 1.04 5.10 1.70
C VAL A 129 1.12 5.17 3.22
N PHE A 130 1.46 6.35 3.75
CA PHE A 130 1.68 6.55 5.17
C PHE A 130 0.41 6.98 5.90
N GLN A 131 0.36 6.78 7.20
CA GLN A 131 -0.72 7.16 8.11
C GLN A 131 -1.07 8.65 8.02
N SER A 132 -0.04 9.51 7.98
CA SER A 132 -0.25 10.95 7.78
C SER A 132 -0.02 11.30 6.32
N PRO A 133 -0.97 11.99 5.66
CA PRO A 133 -0.78 12.47 4.30
C PRO A 133 0.50 13.29 4.18
N ASN A 134 1.29 13.01 3.14
CA ASN A 134 2.57 13.68 2.90
C ASN A 134 2.73 14.16 1.46
N PRO A 135 1.78 14.94 0.93
CA PRO A 135 1.93 15.50 -0.41
C PRO A 135 3.15 16.42 -0.48
N PHE A 136 3.81 16.47 -1.62
CA PHE A 136 4.87 17.43 -1.85
C PHE A 136 4.30 18.86 -1.88
N PRO A 137 5.05 19.88 -1.43
CA PRO A 137 4.65 21.30 -1.51
C PRO A 137 4.76 21.81 -2.97
N LYS A 138 4.05 21.18 -3.86
CA LYS A 138 3.99 21.36 -5.29
C LYS A 138 2.53 21.34 -5.74
N SER A 139 2.27 21.50 -7.04
CA SER A 139 0.93 21.35 -7.62
C SER A 139 0.42 19.90 -7.47
N ILE A 140 -0.89 19.71 -7.64
CA ILE A 140 -1.54 18.38 -7.69
C ILE A 140 -0.91 17.57 -8.82
N ARG A 141 -0.82 18.15 -10.03
CA ARG A 141 -0.16 17.56 -11.21
C ARG A 141 1.27 17.12 -10.90
N ASP A 142 2.08 18.01 -10.33
CA ASP A 142 3.49 17.71 -10.03
C ASP A 142 3.65 16.62 -8.95
N ASN A 143 2.68 16.42 -8.07
CA ASN A 143 2.70 15.30 -7.13
C ASN A 143 2.59 13.97 -7.87
N ILE A 144 1.69 13.86 -8.85
CA ILE A 144 1.48 12.65 -9.65
C ILE A 144 2.69 12.37 -10.54
N THR A 145 3.14 13.38 -11.27
CA THR A 145 4.18 13.20 -12.30
C THR A 145 5.60 13.11 -11.74
N TYR A 146 5.80 13.37 -10.46
CA TYR A 146 7.14 13.39 -9.84
C TYR A 146 7.86 12.03 -9.95
N GLY A 147 7.19 10.94 -9.56
CA GLY A 147 7.74 9.58 -9.64
C GLY A 147 8.08 9.19 -11.08
N PRO A 148 7.10 9.17 -11.99
CA PRO A 148 7.31 8.81 -13.40
C PRO A 148 8.40 9.62 -14.10
N ARG A 149 8.49 10.93 -13.85
CA ARG A 149 9.59 11.77 -14.36
C ARG A 149 10.95 11.37 -13.78
N LYS A 150 11.02 10.93 -12.52
CA LYS A 150 12.28 10.52 -11.87
C LYS A 150 12.76 9.15 -12.32
N HIS A 151 11.83 8.24 -12.59
CA HIS A 151 12.14 6.91 -13.11
C HIS A 151 12.39 6.90 -14.62
N GLY A 152 12.04 7.99 -15.34
CA GLY A 152 12.21 8.09 -16.78
C GLY A 152 11.06 7.44 -17.56
N ASP A 153 9.95 7.14 -16.90
CA ASP A 153 8.74 6.59 -17.51
C ASP A 153 8.04 7.65 -18.38
N ILE A 154 8.26 8.94 -18.08
CA ILE A 154 7.80 10.07 -18.87
C ILE A 154 8.98 11.00 -19.16
N ASP A 155 9.30 11.21 -20.41
CA ASP A 155 10.34 12.15 -20.83
C ASP A 155 9.78 13.56 -21.05
N THR A 156 9.81 14.37 -20.00
CA THR A 156 9.42 15.79 -20.05
C THR A 156 10.62 16.75 -20.04
N GLY A 157 11.83 16.21 -20.20
CA GLY A 157 13.07 16.97 -20.18
C GLY A 157 13.12 18.07 -21.24
N LEU A 158 13.91 19.14 -20.98
CA LEU A 158 14.12 20.22 -21.93
C LEU A 158 14.61 19.70 -23.29
N LEU A 159 15.40 18.63 -23.28
CA LEU A 159 15.90 17.96 -24.50
C LEU A 159 14.77 17.23 -25.24
N ALA A 160 13.86 16.56 -24.55
CA ALA A 160 12.70 15.91 -25.18
C ALA A 160 11.78 16.94 -25.82
N ARG A 161 11.55 18.08 -25.15
CA ARG A 161 10.80 19.22 -25.72
C ARG A 161 11.49 19.82 -26.95
N LEU A 162 12.82 19.99 -26.91
CA LEU A 162 13.61 20.50 -28.03
C LEU A 162 13.67 19.54 -29.23
N LEU A 163 13.64 18.23 -28.97
CA LEU A 163 13.69 17.18 -29.98
C LEU A 163 12.30 16.78 -30.51
N GLY A 164 11.22 17.34 -29.94
CA GLY A 164 9.85 17.02 -30.31
C GLY A 164 9.36 15.65 -29.81
N ASN A 165 10.07 15.05 -28.84
CA ASN A 165 9.75 13.74 -28.28
C ASN A 165 8.92 13.86 -26.97
N ALA A 166 8.73 15.06 -26.43
CA ALA A 166 7.84 15.25 -25.28
C ALA A 166 6.39 15.09 -25.75
N ASN A 167 5.68 14.15 -25.15
CA ASN A 167 4.25 13.95 -25.39
C ASN A 167 3.45 14.53 -24.20
N PRO A 168 2.96 15.76 -24.28
CA PRO A 168 2.18 16.36 -23.20
C PRO A 168 0.86 15.59 -22.97
N ASP A 169 0.31 14.95 -23.98
CA ASP A 169 -0.93 14.19 -23.87
C ASP A 169 -0.74 12.96 -22.97
N GLU A 170 0.43 12.31 -23.01
CA GLU A 170 0.78 11.15 -22.16
C GLU A 170 0.86 11.51 -20.67
N GLU A 171 1.38 12.71 -20.37
CA GLU A 171 1.41 13.22 -18.99
C GLU A 171 0.00 13.55 -18.49
N ASP A 172 -0.83 14.17 -19.31
CA ASP A 172 -2.22 14.49 -18.97
C ASP A 172 -3.05 13.21 -18.77
N GLU A 173 -2.89 12.22 -19.63
CA GLU A 173 -3.52 10.90 -19.49
C GLU A 173 -3.10 10.18 -18.21
N LEU A 174 -1.81 10.23 -17.85
CA LEU A 174 -1.33 9.65 -16.60
C LEU A 174 -1.95 10.34 -15.38
N VAL A 175 -1.96 11.68 -15.36
CA VAL A 175 -2.53 12.46 -14.26
C VAL A 175 -4.02 12.15 -14.10
N GLU A 176 -4.77 12.16 -15.20
CA GLU A 176 -6.20 11.84 -15.19
C GLU A 176 -6.46 10.42 -14.69
N ARG A 177 -5.74 9.43 -15.24
CA ARG A 177 -5.85 8.02 -14.84
C ARG A 177 -5.57 7.83 -13.35
N SER A 178 -4.44 8.33 -12.86
CA SER A 178 -4.03 8.14 -11.46
C SER A 178 -5.00 8.82 -10.48
N LEU A 179 -5.51 10.00 -10.82
CA LEU A 179 -6.50 10.70 -10.00
C LEU A 179 -7.88 10.02 -10.03
N LYS A 180 -8.27 9.42 -11.17
CA LYS A 180 -9.49 8.61 -11.27
C LYS A 180 -9.38 7.33 -10.44
N GLN A 181 -8.28 6.62 -10.55
CA GLN A 181 -8.01 5.42 -9.75
C GLN A 181 -8.02 5.70 -8.24
N ALA A 182 -7.64 6.91 -7.82
CA ALA A 182 -7.70 7.34 -6.43
C ALA A 182 -9.03 8.04 -6.05
N ALA A 183 -10.07 7.96 -6.88
CA ALA A 183 -11.37 8.59 -6.68
C ALA A 183 -11.28 10.10 -6.36
N LEU A 184 -10.30 10.82 -6.95
CA LEU A 184 -10.03 12.22 -6.65
C LEU A 184 -10.28 13.15 -7.85
N TRP A 185 -10.34 12.62 -9.08
CA TRP A 185 -10.43 13.40 -10.32
C TRP A 185 -11.55 14.44 -10.33
N GLU A 186 -12.77 14.03 -9.98
CA GLU A 186 -13.95 14.89 -10.00
C GLU A 186 -13.85 16.10 -9.04
N GLU A 187 -13.00 16.01 -8.03
CA GLU A 187 -12.83 17.05 -7.01
C GLU A 187 -11.71 18.05 -7.36
N VAL A 188 -10.80 17.70 -8.30
CA VAL A 188 -9.58 18.49 -8.54
C VAL A 188 -9.25 18.73 -10.01
N SER A 189 -10.01 18.20 -10.96
CA SER A 189 -9.71 18.26 -12.39
C SER A 189 -9.62 19.69 -12.95
N ASP A 190 -10.32 20.65 -12.35
CA ASP A 190 -10.33 22.07 -12.73
C ASP A 190 -9.20 22.90 -12.07
N ARG A 191 -8.40 22.29 -11.18
CA ARG A 191 -7.38 22.98 -10.37
C ARG A 191 -6.09 22.16 -10.17
N LEU A 192 -5.66 21.45 -11.21
CA LEU A 192 -4.47 20.58 -11.16
C LEU A 192 -3.18 21.34 -10.86
N ASP A 193 -3.13 22.63 -11.12
CA ASP A 193 -1.99 23.52 -10.87
C ASP A 193 -1.98 24.13 -9.46
N ASP A 194 -3.06 23.92 -8.67
CA ASP A 194 -3.13 24.37 -7.29
C ASP A 194 -2.13 23.61 -6.39
N ASN A 195 -1.70 24.30 -5.33
CA ASN A 195 -0.80 23.68 -4.34
C ASN A 195 -1.52 22.56 -3.58
N ALA A 196 -0.94 21.35 -3.62
CA ALA A 196 -1.48 20.16 -2.99
C ALA A 196 -1.70 20.30 -1.46
N LEU A 197 -0.93 21.16 -0.78
CA LEU A 197 -1.11 21.43 0.65
C LEU A 197 -2.42 22.19 0.96
N GLY A 198 -3.07 22.77 -0.04
CA GLY A 198 -4.39 23.42 0.10
C GLY A 198 -5.57 22.45 0.09
N LEU A 199 -5.34 21.16 -0.18
CA LEU A 199 -6.36 20.12 -0.17
C LEU A 199 -6.78 19.76 1.26
N SER A 200 -8.01 19.23 1.43
CA SER A 200 -8.44 18.63 2.70
C SER A 200 -7.62 17.38 3.04
N GLY A 201 -7.62 16.94 4.30
CA GLY A 201 -6.85 15.76 4.73
C GLY A 201 -7.18 14.50 3.92
N GLY A 202 -8.47 14.22 3.69
CA GLY A 202 -8.89 13.10 2.86
C GLY A 202 -8.50 13.23 1.38
N GLN A 203 -8.53 14.46 0.82
CA GLN A 203 -8.04 14.71 -0.53
C GLN A 203 -6.51 14.56 -0.62
N GLN A 204 -5.77 15.01 0.40
CA GLN A 204 -4.31 14.82 0.45
C GLN A 204 -3.95 13.34 0.53
N GLN A 205 -4.70 12.55 1.30
CA GLN A 205 -4.48 11.10 1.40
C GLN A 205 -4.73 10.42 0.06
N ARG A 206 -5.85 10.71 -0.61
CA ARG A 206 -6.12 10.17 -1.95
C ARG A 206 -5.10 10.65 -2.99
N LEU A 207 -4.58 11.87 -2.87
CA LEU A 207 -3.47 12.34 -3.71
C LEU A 207 -2.19 11.53 -3.47
N CYS A 208 -1.89 11.16 -2.22
CA CYS A 208 -0.74 10.28 -1.90
C CYS A 208 -0.93 8.88 -2.48
N ILE A 209 -2.16 8.35 -2.49
CA ILE A 209 -2.49 7.09 -3.17
C ILE A 209 -2.32 7.25 -4.68
N ALA A 210 -2.89 8.30 -5.31
CA ALA A 210 -2.73 8.58 -6.73
C ALA A 210 -1.25 8.69 -7.15
N ARG A 211 -0.43 9.34 -6.32
CA ARG A 211 1.03 9.43 -6.52
C ARG A 211 1.71 8.06 -6.48
N CYS A 212 1.26 7.17 -5.60
CA CYS A 212 1.73 5.79 -5.53
C CYS A 212 1.35 5.02 -6.79
N LEU A 213 0.09 5.11 -7.23
CA LEU A 213 -0.43 4.45 -8.43
C LEU A 213 0.23 4.94 -9.74
N ALA A 214 0.69 6.19 -9.77
CA ALA A 214 1.29 6.80 -10.97
C ALA A 214 2.57 6.11 -11.47
N VAL A 215 3.25 5.34 -10.62
CA VAL A 215 4.44 4.55 -10.99
C VAL A 215 4.12 3.09 -11.29
N ASP A 216 2.82 2.74 -11.33
CA ASP A 216 2.31 1.40 -11.63
C ASP A 216 2.93 0.32 -10.73
N PRO A 217 2.68 0.38 -9.41
CA PRO A 217 3.25 -0.58 -8.46
C PRO A 217 2.54 -1.93 -8.58
N GLU A 218 3.18 -3.01 -8.13
CA GLU A 218 2.58 -4.34 -8.02
C GLU A 218 1.92 -4.54 -6.64
N VAL A 219 2.48 -3.89 -5.61
CA VAL A 219 2.04 -3.96 -4.22
C VAL A 219 1.88 -2.56 -3.65
N ILE A 220 0.80 -2.33 -2.92
CA ILE A 220 0.52 -1.07 -2.25
C ILE A 220 0.43 -1.30 -0.74
N LEU A 221 1.46 -0.92 -0.02
CA LEU A 221 1.48 -0.97 1.45
C LEU A 221 0.77 0.25 2.02
N MET A 222 -0.17 0.03 2.93
CA MET A 222 -0.94 1.11 3.57
C MET A 222 -0.81 1.05 5.10
N ASP A 223 -0.13 2.03 5.68
CA ASP A 223 0.06 2.14 7.13
C ASP A 223 -1.06 2.99 7.73
N GLU A 224 -2.13 2.39 8.21
CA GLU A 224 -3.31 3.02 8.81
C GLU A 224 -3.87 4.23 7.99
N PRO A 225 -4.18 4.07 6.68
CA PRO A 225 -4.39 5.18 5.74
C PRO A 225 -5.59 6.07 6.05
N ALA A 226 -6.52 5.63 6.92
CA ALA A 226 -7.74 6.34 7.26
C ALA A 226 -7.79 6.83 8.72
N SER A 227 -6.80 6.49 9.56
CA SER A 227 -6.88 6.70 11.02
C SER A 227 -6.95 8.18 11.47
N ALA A 228 -6.48 9.11 10.64
CA ALA A 228 -6.47 10.55 10.92
C ALA A 228 -7.59 11.32 10.19
N LEU A 229 -8.53 10.62 9.55
CA LEU A 229 -9.55 11.20 8.69
C LEU A 229 -10.92 11.25 9.38
N ASP A 230 -11.80 12.11 8.87
CA ASP A 230 -13.21 12.12 9.25
C ASP A 230 -13.95 10.88 8.70
N PRO A 231 -15.12 10.51 9.26
CA PRO A 231 -15.83 9.28 8.86
C PRO A 231 -16.21 9.21 7.37
N ILE A 232 -16.46 10.35 6.71
CA ILE A 232 -16.81 10.37 5.28
C ILE A 232 -15.57 10.09 4.43
N ALA A 233 -14.44 10.70 4.78
CA ALA A 233 -13.17 10.46 4.11
C ALA A 233 -12.67 9.03 4.35
N THR A 234 -12.89 8.49 5.57
CA THR A 234 -12.57 7.09 5.91
C THR A 234 -13.32 6.12 5.00
N ALA A 235 -14.65 6.25 4.89
CA ALA A 235 -15.45 5.38 4.02
C ALA A 235 -14.98 5.41 2.56
N LYS A 236 -14.61 6.58 2.03
CA LYS A 236 -14.06 6.71 0.67
C LYS A 236 -12.71 6.00 0.49
N ILE A 237 -11.87 5.97 1.53
CA ILE A 237 -10.59 5.24 1.49
C ILE A 237 -10.82 3.72 1.56
N GLU A 238 -11.78 3.28 2.38
CA GLU A 238 -12.14 1.86 2.49
C GLU A 238 -12.70 1.33 1.17
N GLU A 239 -13.65 2.05 0.55
CA GLU A 239 -14.18 1.72 -0.78
C GLU A 239 -13.06 1.69 -1.86
N LEU A 240 -12.17 2.68 -1.83
CA LEU A 240 -11.02 2.72 -2.74
C LEU A 240 -10.08 1.52 -2.57
N ILE A 241 -9.82 1.06 -1.34
CA ILE A 241 -8.97 -0.12 -1.09
C ILE A 241 -9.60 -1.38 -1.71
N GLU A 242 -10.93 -1.53 -1.59
CA GLU A 242 -11.64 -2.66 -2.20
C GLU A 242 -11.53 -2.64 -3.74
N GLU A 243 -11.69 -1.47 -4.36
CA GLU A 243 -11.53 -1.30 -5.81
C GLU A 243 -10.09 -1.56 -6.28
N LEU A 244 -9.10 -1.11 -5.53
CA LEU A 244 -7.68 -1.33 -5.86
C LEU A 244 -7.29 -2.80 -5.83
N ALA A 245 -7.90 -3.61 -4.96
CA ALA A 245 -7.61 -5.03 -4.86
C ALA A 245 -8.00 -5.86 -6.10
N GLU A 246 -8.78 -5.28 -7.02
CA GLU A 246 -9.07 -5.93 -8.30
C GLU A 246 -7.86 -6.01 -9.24
N ASN A 247 -6.85 -5.16 -9.02
CA ASN A 247 -5.69 -5.03 -9.91
C ASN A 247 -4.35 -4.94 -9.17
N TYR A 248 -4.36 -4.82 -7.86
CA TYR A 248 -3.17 -4.63 -7.03
C TYR A 248 -3.22 -5.53 -5.79
N THR A 249 -2.05 -5.88 -5.28
CA THR A 249 -1.93 -6.50 -3.94
C THR A 249 -1.84 -5.38 -2.89
N VAL A 250 -2.77 -5.35 -1.92
CA VAL A 250 -2.89 -4.28 -0.91
C VAL A 250 -2.73 -4.83 0.50
#